data_2076485edd351fcf5569ff49cb29a972
#
_entry.id   2076485edd351fcf5569ff49cb29a972
#
_cell.length_a   1.000
_cell.length_b   1.000
_cell.length_c   1.000
_cell.angle_alpha   90.00
_cell.angle_beta   90.00
_cell.angle_gamma   90.00
#
_symmetry.space_group_name_H-M   'P 1'
#
loop_
_entity.id
_entity.type
_entity.pdbx_description
1 polymer ?
#
loop_
_entity_poly.entity_id
_entity_poly.type
_entity_poly.pdbx_seq_one_letter_code
_entity_poly.pdbx_strand_id
1 'polypeptide(L)'
;ASVDEAGMIRWGWIAFCGLIGGLVLLYAALMSSHVAAFRILYGLRVRLSEHIGKLSLGYLNNTSTGAIKKTMEQNIEKIEGFIAHTIPDLVNVVATVVVMLVIFFSLDTWLTAVCLAVVLLSFALQFSNFMGKKAREFMSIYYDAQEKMSASAVQYVRGMPVVKIFGQSVRSFRQFNAEIQAYKTFALKCCDTYQNGMIAFTVLLGSMVTFILPVGILLIQGNPQSLALAAVWLFFIIMGPGVASPIYKLTFLGGNTKEIDEGVARIDRILEKKPVPEPEHPEVPQSYEVEFRHVSFSYENTEQGTRTEALRDVCFTAPQGRITALVGPSGSGKSTVANLIPRFWDVEQGEILIGGVNIKNI
;
A
#
# COMPACT_ATOMS: atom_id res chain seq x y z
N ALA A 1 28.55 33.60 41.93
CA ALA A 1 28.27 32.18 42.05
C ALA A 1 29.41 31.44 41.33
N SER A 2 30.18 30.64 42.10
CA SER A 2 31.19 29.74 41.52
C SER A 2 30.47 28.71 40.66
N VAL A 3 30.92 28.58 39.46
CA VAL A 3 30.40 27.54 38.52
C VAL A 3 30.82 26.18 39.10
N ASP A 4 29.85 25.29 39.34
CA ASP A 4 30.13 23.92 39.75
C ASP A 4 30.64 23.10 38.55
N GLU A 5 31.94 23.16 38.25
CA GLU A 5 32.60 22.46 37.18
C GLU A 5 32.42 20.93 37.26
N ALA A 6 32.49 20.38 38.49
CA ALA A 6 32.32 18.94 38.71
C ALA A 6 30.88 18.48 38.41
N GLY A 7 29.89 19.28 38.77
CA GLY A 7 28.50 19.06 38.44
C GLY A 7 28.26 19.11 36.94
N MET A 8 28.82 20.10 36.24
CA MET A 8 28.68 20.21 34.77
C MET A 8 29.31 19.03 34.05
N ILE A 9 30.50 18.60 34.44
CA ILE A 9 31.16 17.42 33.83
C ILE A 9 30.33 16.16 34.06
N ARG A 10 29.79 15.96 35.27
CA ARG A 10 28.92 14.82 35.59
C ARG A 10 27.68 14.79 34.73
N TRP A 11 26.98 15.91 34.60
CA TRP A 11 25.78 15.98 33.72
C TRP A 11 26.12 15.82 32.25
N GLY A 12 27.30 16.32 31.82
CA GLY A 12 27.80 16.10 30.44
C GLY A 12 28.00 14.60 30.14
N TRP A 13 28.61 13.86 31.09
CA TRP A 13 28.76 12.40 30.93
C TRP A 13 27.43 11.66 30.95
N ILE A 14 26.49 12.06 31.82
CA ILE A 14 25.13 11.46 31.83
C ILE A 14 24.44 11.68 30.49
N ALA A 15 24.49 12.89 29.95
CA ALA A 15 23.90 13.21 28.66
C ALA A 15 24.57 12.42 27.52
N PHE A 16 25.90 12.32 27.55
CA PHE A 16 26.64 11.54 26.54
C PHE A 16 26.31 10.04 26.58
N CYS A 17 26.32 9.44 27.80
CA CYS A 17 25.91 8.03 27.93
C CYS A 17 24.47 7.80 27.55
N GLY A 18 23.57 8.73 27.87
CA GLY A 18 22.18 8.70 27.46
C GLY A 18 22.01 8.74 25.94
N LEU A 19 22.78 9.58 25.24
CA LEU A 19 22.79 9.67 23.79
C LEU A 19 23.26 8.35 23.16
N ILE A 20 24.39 7.80 23.62
CA ILE A 20 24.90 6.51 23.11
C ILE A 20 23.91 5.38 23.39
N GLY A 21 23.36 5.31 24.61
CA GLY A 21 22.32 4.34 24.96
C GLY A 21 21.08 4.44 24.07
N GLY A 22 20.64 5.68 23.81
CA GLY A 22 19.52 5.96 22.91
C GLY A 22 19.79 5.50 21.45
N LEU A 23 21.01 5.76 20.94
CA LEU A 23 21.40 5.31 19.61
C LEU A 23 21.45 3.78 19.49
N VAL A 24 21.97 3.09 20.51
CA VAL A 24 22.00 1.62 20.54
C VAL A 24 20.58 1.04 20.57
N LEU A 25 19.70 1.61 21.40
CA LEU A 25 18.29 1.19 21.48
C LEU A 25 17.55 1.44 20.16
N LEU A 26 17.79 2.60 19.55
CA LEU A 26 17.20 2.94 18.24
C LEU A 26 17.65 1.95 17.17
N TYR A 27 18.96 1.65 17.11
CA TYR A 27 19.51 0.66 16.18
C TYR A 27 18.88 -0.72 16.42
N ALA A 28 18.80 -1.18 17.65
CA ALA A 28 18.20 -2.47 18.00
C ALA A 28 16.70 -2.53 17.60
N ALA A 29 15.96 -1.44 17.85
CA ALA A 29 14.55 -1.35 17.50
C ALA A 29 14.32 -1.41 15.97
N LEU A 30 15.08 -0.61 15.21
CA LEU A 30 14.98 -0.60 13.73
C LEU A 30 15.42 -1.96 13.15
N MET A 31 16.50 -2.55 13.65
CA MET A 31 16.95 -3.87 13.21
C MET A 31 15.91 -4.95 13.47
N SER A 32 15.29 -4.93 14.66
CA SER A 32 14.20 -5.86 15.01
C SER A 32 12.99 -5.68 14.09
N SER A 33 12.64 -4.45 13.76
CA SER A 33 11.55 -4.11 12.84
C SER A 33 11.80 -4.65 11.43
N HIS A 34 13.00 -4.45 10.87
CA HIS A 34 13.37 -4.98 9.57
C HIS A 34 13.40 -6.52 9.55
N VAL A 35 13.97 -7.15 10.57
CA VAL A 35 13.97 -8.62 10.67
C VAL A 35 12.55 -9.17 10.72
N ALA A 36 11.64 -8.53 11.48
CA ALA A 36 10.24 -8.91 11.52
C ALA A 36 9.56 -8.72 10.16
N ALA A 37 9.77 -7.58 9.51
CA ALA A 37 9.24 -7.30 8.18
C ALA A 37 9.68 -8.36 7.16
N PHE A 38 10.98 -8.65 7.04
CA PHE A 38 11.48 -9.65 6.10
C PHE A 38 10.96 -11.06 6.37
N ARG A 39 10.77 -11.45 7.64
CA ARG A 39 10.16 -12.74 7.97
C ARG A 39 8.70 -12.82 7.51
N ILE A 40 7.93 -11.75 7.71
CA ILE A 40 6.54 -11.67 7.27
C ILE A 40 6.46 -11.72 5.74
N LEU A 41 7.30 -10.95 5.04
CA LEU A 41 7.35 -10.92 3.58
C LEU A 41 7.73 -12.28 2.99
N TYR A 42 8.72 -12.94 3.59
CA TYR A 42 9.12 -14.30 3.19
C TYR A 42 7.94 -15.27 3.34
N GLY A 43 7.31 -15.31 4.51
CA GLY A 43 6.16 -16.16 4.77
C GLY A 43 4.98 -15.89 3.81
N LEU A 44 4.72 -14.62 3.52
CA LEU A 44 3.66 -14.23 2.60
C LEU A 44 3.98 -14.65 1.15
N ARG A 45 5.23 -14.48 0.70
CA ARG A 45 5.67 -14.94 -0.64
C ARG A 45 5.58 -16.45 -0.78
N VAL A 46 6.02 -17.20 0.22
CA VAL A 46 5.91 -18.67 0.22
C VAL A 46 4.44 -19.10 0.15
N ARG A 47 3.61 -18.57 1.06
CA ARG A 47 2.18 -18.90 1.10
C ARG A 47 1.47 -18.56 -0.21
N LEU A 48 1.77 -17.39 -0.79
CA LEU A 48 1.19 -16.97 -2.07
C LEU A 48 1.65 -17.87 -3.22
N SER A 49 2.94 -18.25 -3.25
CA SER A 49 3.50 -19.16 -4.27
C SER A 49 2.89 -20.56 -4.19
N GLU A 50 2.77 -21.13 -2.98
CA GLU A 50 2.13 -22.42 -2.75
C GLU A 50 0.65 -22.39 -3.15
N HIS A 51 -0.04 -21.30 -2.82
CA HIS A 51 -1.45 -21.14 -3.17
C HIS A 51 -1.64 -21.03 -4.69
N ILE A 52 -0.82 -20.20 -5.36
CA ILE A 52 -0.86 -20.04 -6.83
C ILE A 52 -0.59 -21.39 -7.52
N GLY A 53 0.35 -22.19 -6.99
CA GLY A 53 0.65 -23.53 -7.53
C GLY A 53 -0.52 -24.52 -7.44
N LYS A 54 -1.48 -24.27 -6.55
CA LYS A 54 -2.71 -25.09 -6.38
C LYS A 54 -3.92 -24.55 -7.14
N LEU A 55 -3.81 -23.37 -7.76
CA LEU A 55 -4.89 -22.81 -8.58
C LEU A 55 -4.99 -23.51 -9.93
N SER A 56 -6.19 -23.47 -10.52
CA SER A 56 -6.39 -24.02 -11.87
C SER A 56 -5.53 -23.31 -12.91
N LEU A 57 -4.99 -24.05 -13.86
CA LEU A 57 -4.29 -23.46 -15.02
C LEU A 57 -5.18 -22.50 -15.80
N GLY A 58 -6.49 -22.72 -15.78
CA GLY A 58 -7.46 -21.81 -16.35
C GLY A 58 -7.46 -20.43 -15.72
N TYR A 59 -7.34 -20.36 -14.40
CA TYR A 59 -7.17 -19.08 -13.70
C TYR A 59 -5.87 -18.38 -14.12
N LEU A 60 -4.76 -19.13 -14.17
CA LEU A 60 -3.45 -18.58 -14.54
C LEU A 60 -3.41 -18.09 -15.99
N ASN A 61 -4.07 -18.79 -16.94
CA ASN A 61 -4.16 -18.38 -18.33
C ASN A 61 -5.00 -17.12 -18.53
N ASN A 62 -6.03 -16.92 -17.71
CA ASN A 62 -6.89 -15.74 -17.76
C ASN A 62 -6.34 -14.56 -16.96
N THR A 63 -5.34 -14.79 -16.11
CA THR A 63 -4.73 -13.75 -15.28
C THR A 63 -3.41 -13.31 -15.92
N SER A 64 -3.23 -11.99 -16.08
CA SER A 64 -1.97 -11.46 -16.59
C SER A 64 -0.79 -11.86 -15.68
N THR A 65 0.21 -12.51 -16.25
CA THR A 65 1.47 -12.85 -15.55
C THR A 65 2.11 -11.60 -14.95
N GLY A 66 1.98 -10.43 -15.62
CA GLY A 66 2.45 -9.15 -15.10
C GLY A 66 1.69 -8.70 -13.85
N ALA A 67 0.39 -9.00 -13.73
CA ALA A 67 -0.41 -8.69 -12.54
C ALA A 67 0.01 -9.56 -11.36
N ILE A 68 0.23 -10.86 -11.57
CA ILE A 68 0.73 -11.78 -10.54
C ILE A 68 2.12 -11.34 -10.07
N LYS A 69 3.03 -11.08 -11.02
CA LYS A 69 4.39 -10.59 -10.72
C LYS A 69 4.33 -9.28 -9.91
N LYS A 70 3.52 -8.32 -10.31
CA LYS A 70 3.34 -7.06 -9.58
C LYS A 70 2.86 -7.29 -8.16
N THR A 71 1.95 -8.25 -7.95
CA THR A 71 1.44 -8.58 -6.61
C THR A 71 2.54 -9.22 -5.76
N MET A 72 3.29 -10.18 -6.30
CA MET A 72 4.35 -10.89 -5.59
C MET A 72 5.58 -10.03 -5.27
N GLU A 73 5.93 -9.09 -6.13
CA GLU A 73 7.09 -8.23 -5.96
C GLU A 73 6.70 -6.91 -5.31
N GLN A 74 5.95 -6.06 -6.03
CA GLN A 74 5.72 -4.67 -5.63
C GLN A 74 4.72 -4.51 -4.48
N ASN A 75 3.59 -5.24 -4.50
CA ASN A 75 2.58 -5.06 -3.45
C ASN A 75 3.05 -5.64 -2.12
N ILE A 76 3.77 -6.77 -2.14
CA ILE A 76 4.37 -7.34 -0.92
C ILE A 76 5.46 -6.41 -0.39
N GLU A 77 6.31 -5.82 -1.24
CA GLU A 77 7.37 -4.89 -0.82
C GLU A 77 6.84 -3.61 -0.16
N LYS A 78 5.65 -3.13 -0.58
CA LYS A 78 4.99 -2.02 0.11
C LYS A 78 4.60 -2.34 1.56
N ILE A 79 4.30 -3.61 1.85
CA ILE A 79 4.03 -4.07 3.22
C ILE A 79 5.30 -3.98 4.09
N GLU A 80 6.49 -4.20 3.52
CA GLU A 80 7.76 -3.98 4.23
C GLU A 80 7.86 -2.53 4.71
N GLY A 81 7.67 -1.57 3.81
CA GLY A 81 7.73 -0.15 4.14
C GLY A 81 6.78 0.23 5.29
N PHE A 82 5.60 -0.39 5.32
CA PHE A 82 4.66 -0.18 6.42
C PHE A 82 5.15 -0.77 7.75
N ILE A 83 5.58 -2.02 7.75
CA ILE A 83 6.00 -2.73 8.97
C ILE A 83 7.34 -2.19 9.47
N ALA A 84 8.31 -1.99 8.57
CA ALA A 84 9.67 -1.61 8.93
C ALA A 84 9.82 -0.12 9.27
N HIS A 85 8.99 0.75 8.69
CA HIS A 85 9.13 2.20 8.83
C HIS A 85 7.87 2.87 9.40
N THR A 86 6.69 2.64 8.81
CA THR A 86 5.47 3.37 9.22
C THR A 86 5.06 3.06 10.65
N ILE A 87 5.04 1.80 11.05
CA ILE A 87 4.69 1.40 12.42
C ILE A 87 5.71 1.93 13.44
N PRO A 88 7.04 1.72 13.28
CA PRO A 88 8.03 2.30 14.18
C PRO A 88 7.99 3.83 14.24
N ASP A 89 7.80 4.51 13.12
CA ASP A 89 7.66 5.96 13.08
C ASP A 89 6.43 6.44 13.86
N LEU A 90 5.29 5.76 13.72
CA LEU A 90 4.08 6.09 14.49
C LEU A 90 4.31 5.93 15.99
N VAL A 91 4.90 4.81 16.40
CA VAL A 91 5.23 4.55 17.81
C VAL A 91 6.21 5.60 18.33
N ASN A 92 7.25 5.93 17.58
CA ASN A 92 8.23 6.95 17.93
C ASN A 92 7.59 8.34 18.08
N VAL A 93 6.71 8.73 17.14
CA VAL A 93 6.00 10.02 17.20
C VAL A 93 5.14 10.09 18.46
N VAL A 94 4.32 9.07 18.72
CA VAL A 94 3.45 9.05 19.90
C VAL A 94 4.26 9.07 21.18
N ALA A 95 5.29 8.22 21.28
CA ALA A 95 6.16 8.16 22.45
C ALA A 95 6.88 9.50 22.70
N THR A 96 7.45 10.11 21.65
CA THR A 96 8.16 11.39 21.76
C THR A 96 7.22 12.50 22.22
N VAL A 97 6.04 12.61 21.63
CA VAL A 97 5.06 13.65 22.00
C VAL A 97 4.60 13.45 23.45
N VAL A 98 4.30 12.22 23.87
CA VAL A 98 3.88 11.93 25.24
C VAL A 98 4.99 12.27 26.24
N VAL A 99 6.22 11.82 25.98
CA VAL A 99 7.36 12.11 26.86
C VAL A 99 7.64 13.61 26.94
N MET A 100 7.62 14.32 25.80
CA MET A 100 7.81 15.78 25.81
C MET A 100 6.71 16.50 26.58
N LEU A 101 5.45 16.10 26.42
CA LEU A 101 4.34 16.69 27.19
C LEU A 101 4.52 16.47 28.70
N VAL A 102 4.89 15.26 29.11
CA VAL A 102 5.13 14.95 30.53
C VAL A 102 6.26 15.83 31.10
N ILE A 103 7.38 15.95 30.37
CA ILE A 103 8.50 16.81 30.78
C ILE A 103 8.05 18.28 30.82
N PHE A 104 7.40 18.78 29.80
CA PHE A 104 6.97 20.17 29.72
C PHE A 104 6.00 20.54 30.83
N PHE A 105 4.98 19.70 31.11
CA PHE A 105 4.05 19.93 32.21
C PHE A 105 4.71 19.85 33.58
N SER A 106 5.75 19.03 33.74
CA SER A 106 6.50 18.95 35.00
C SER A 106 7.38 20.19 35.29
N LEU A 107 7.74 20.94 34.22
CA LEU A 107 8.58 22.11 34.33
C LEU A 107 7.77 23.41 34.49
N ASP A 108 6.85 23.69 33.58
CA ASP A 108 6.00 24.88 33.63
C ASP A 108 4.70 24.67 32.85
N THR A 109 3.58 24.90 33.50
CA THR A 109 2.24 24.69 32.89
C THR A 109 1.89 25.77 31.87
N TRP A 110 2.29 27.03 32.06
CA TRP A 110 1.95 28.13 31.17
C TRP A 110 2.71 28.04 29.85
N LEU A 111 4.01 27.79 29.91
CA LEU A 111 4.83 27.57 28.69
C LEU A 111 4.37 26.34 27.93
N THR A 112 3.99 25.27 28.64
CA THR A 112 3.42 24.07 28.02
C THR A 112 2.09 24.36 27.32
N ALA A 113 1.20 25.12 27.98
CA ALA A 113 -0.08 25.53 27.39
C ALA A 113 0.10 26.33 26.09
N VAL A 114 1.11 27.21 26.03
CA VAL A 114 1.45 27.94 24.80
C VAL A 114 1.90 26.97 23.70
N CYS A 115 2.83 26.06 23.99
CA CYS A 115 3.27 25.07 23.01
C CYS A 115 2.09 24.22 22.49
N LEU A 116 1.22 23.77 23.37
CA LEU A 116 0.04 22.98 23.04
C LEU A 116 -0.96 23.79 22.20
N ALA A 117 -1.18 25.05 22.55
CA ALA A 117 -2.07 25.95 21.79
C ALA A 117 -1.57 26.17 20.35
N VAL A 118 -0.25 26.37 20.17
CA VAL A 118 0.36 26.51 18.83
C VAL A 118 0.18 25.22 18.03
N VAL A 119 0.41 24.05 18.63
CA VAL A 119 0.21 22.75 17.96
C VAL A 119 -1.26 22.57 17.57
N LEU A 120 -2.20 22.79 18.48
CA LEU A 120 -3.63 22.64 18.22
C LEU A 120 -4.13 23.62 17.14
N LEU A 121 -3.67 24.88 17.19
CA LEU A 121 -3.99 25.88 16.18
C LEU A 121 -3.44 25.48 14.80
N SER A 122 -2.21 24.99 14.77
CA SER A 122 -1.59 24.50 13.54
C SER A 122 -2.41 23.37 12.90
N PHE A 123 -2.84 22.38 13.68
CA PHE A 123 -3.72 21.31 13.23
C PHE A 123 -5.09 21.83 12.80
N ALA A 124 -5.71 22.74 13.55
CA ALA A 124 -7.00 23.30 13.20
C ALA A 124 -6.97 23.99 11.83
N LEU A 125 -5.91 24.75 11.54
CA LEU A 125 -5.73 25.40 10.23
C LEU A 125 -5.42 24.39 9.12
N GLN A 126 -4.62 23.39 9.39
CA GLN A 126 -4.31 22.32 8.42
C GLN A 126 -5.56 21.53 8.04
N PHE A 127 -6.34 21.09 9.03
CA PHE A 127 -7.50 20.24 8.81
C PHE A 127 -8.76 21.00 8.38
N SER A 128 -8.83 22.32 8.57
CA SER A 128 -9.98 23.12 8.14
C SER A 128 -10.32 22.92 6.65
N ASN A 129 -9.31 22.71 5.81
CA ASN A 129 -9.46 22.47 4.37
C ASN A 129 -9.63 21.00 3.99
N PHE A 130 -9.30 20.05 4.90
CA PHE A 130 -9.37 18.61 4.61
C PHE A 130 -10.69 17.93 5.03
N MET A 131 -11.48 18.53 5.95
CA MET A 131 -12.63 17.88 6.59
C MET A 131 -13.97 18.05 5.85
N GLY A 132 -14.02 18.58 4.63
CA GLY A 132 -15.26 18.78 3.88
C GLY A 132 -15.60 17.66 2.88
N LYS A 133 -16.91 17.44 2.61
CA LYS A 133 -17.34 16.56 1.49
C LYS A 133 -16.70 17.01 0.17
N LYS A 134 -16.58 18.32 -0.06
CA LYS A 134 -15.94 18.91 -1.24
C LYS A 134 -14.46 18.54 -1.38
N ALA A 135 -13.72 18.45 -0.27
CA ALA A 135 -12.31 18.08 -0.31
C ALA A 135 -12.11 16.60 -0.73
N ARG A 136 -12.96 15.70 -0.23
CA ARG A 136 -12.93 14.28 -0.61
C ARG A 136 -13.30 14.07 -2.09
N GLU A 137 -14.34 14.75 -2.56
CA GLU A 137 -14.74 14.71 -3.97
C GLU A 137 -13.63 15.25 -4.87
N PHE A 138 -12.99 16.33 -4.46
CA PHE A 138 -11.89 16.94 -5.19
C PHE A 138 -10.65 16.02 -5.29
N MET A 139 -10.31 15.33 -4.20
CA MET A 139 -9.20 14.35 -4.21
C MET A 139 -9.53 13.15 -5.09
N SER A 140 -10.78 12.67 -5.13
CA SER A 140 -11.20 11.64 -6.08
C SER A 140 -10.96 12.07 -7.53
N ILE A 141 -11.40 13.27 -7.91
CA ILE A 141 -11.20 13.81 -9.26
C ILE A 141 -9.71 13.92 -9.61
N TYR A 142 -8.87 14.32 -8.65
CA TYR A 142 -7.43 14.39 -8.84
C TYR A 142 -6.82 13.01 -9.14
N TYR A 143 -7.17 11.99 -8.35
CA TYR A 143 -6.68 10.63 -8.57
C TYR A 143 -7.21 10.02 -9.89
N ASP A 144 -8.48 10.28 -10.24
CA ASP A 144 -9.06 9.85 -11.53
C ASP A 144 -8.32 10.47 -12.73
N ALA A 145 -7.96 11.75 -12.62
CA ALA A 145 -7.19 12.43 -13.66
C ALA A 145 -5.75 11.86 -13.78
N GLN A 146 -5.13 11.52 -12.65
CA GLN A 146 -3.81 10.86 -12.63
C GLN A 146 -3.86 9.47 -13.27
N GLU A 147 -4.91 8.69 -12.98
CA GLU A 147 -5.10 7.36 -13.57
C GLU A 147 -5.30 7.44 -15.07
N LYS A 148 -6.17 8.34 -15.55
CA LYS A 148 -6.41 8.58 -17.00
C LYS A 148 -5.12 8.99 -17.70
N MET A 149 -4.34 9.90 -17.13
CA MET A 149 -3.05 10.32 -17.70
C MET A 149 -2.10 9.13 -17.79
N SER A 150 -1.99 8.31 -16.73
CA SER A 150 -1.11 7.14 -16.69
C SER A 150 -1.53 6.07 -17.71
N ALA A 151 -2.84 5.79 -17.82
CA ALA A 151 -3.38 4.87 -18.81
C ALA A 151 -3.11 5.34 -20.24
N SER A 152 -3.33 6.63 -20.52
CA SER A 152 -3.06 7.25 -21.81
C SER A 152 -1.57 7.23 -22.16
N ALA A 153 -0.67 7.42 -21.19
CA ALA A 153 0.78 7.29 -21.38
C ALA A 153 1.18 5.87 -21.81
N VAL A 154 0.65 4.85 -21.12
CA VAL A 154 0.90 3.44 -21.47
C VAL A 154 0.37 3.13 -22.86
N GLN A 155 -0.85 3.59 -23.19
CA GLN A 155 -1.44 3.40 -24.51
C GLN A 155 -0.62 4.07 -25.61
N TYR A 156 -0.15 5.30 -25.37
CA TYR A 156 0.72 6.04 -26.29
C TYR A 156 2.02 5.30 -26.57
N VAL A 157 2.71 4.81 -25.52
CA VAL A 157 3.97 4.08 -25.66
C VAL A 157 3.75 2.73 -26.39
N ARG A 158 2.70 1.97 -26.04
CA ARG A 158 2.37 0.70 -26.68
C ARG A 158 1.94 0.88 -28.14
N GLY A 159 1.25 1.97 -28.44
CA GLY A 159 0.81 2.31 -29.80
C GLY A 159 1.91 2.89 -30.70
N MET A 160 3.07 3.25 -30.16
CA MET A 160 4.14 3.93 -30.89
C MET A 160 4.63 3.18 -32.15
N PRO A 161 4.78 1.84 -32.17
CA PRO A 161 5.13 1.10 -33.40
C PRO A 161 4.10 1.32 -34.50
N VAL A 162 2.81 1.23 -34.19
CA VAL A 162 1.69 1.44 -35.13
C VAL A 162 1.67 2.89 -35.62
N VAL A 163 1.84 3.85 -34.69
CA VAL A 163 1.91 5.27 -34.99
C VAL A 163 3.06 5.57 -35.96
N LYS A 164 4.24 4.97 -35.79
CA LYS A 164 5.38 5.14 -36.70
C LYS A 164 5.14 4.56 -38.09
N ILE A 165 4.44 3.42 -38.17
CA ILE A 165 4.14 2.75 -39.50
C ILE A 165 3.13 3.57 -40.28
N PHE A 166 2.06 4.05 -39.63
CA PHE A 166 0.92 4.70 -40.28
C PHE A 166 0.94 6.23 -40.26
N GLY A 167 1.97 6.85 -39.68
CA GLY A 167 2.14 8.31 -39.64
C GLY A 167 1.08 9.05 -38.79
N GLN A 168 0.33 8.35 -37.92
CA GLN A 168 -0.78 8.89 -37.15
C GLN A 168 -0.34 9.51 -35.77
N SER A 169 0.91 9.96 -35.67
CA SER A 169 1.49 10.50 -34.43
C SER A 169 0.71 11.64 -33.79
N VAL A 170 0.11 12.52 -34.63
CA VAL A 170 -0.52 13.76 -34.14
C VAL A 170 -1.80 13.50 -33.33
N ARG A 171 -2.62 12.51 -33.70
CA ARG A 171 -3.88 12.22 -32.98
C ARG A 171 -3.65 11.57 -31.63
N SER A 172 -2.79 10.55 -31.57
CA SER A 172 -2.41 9.88 -30.33
C SER A 172 -1.72 10.82 -29.35
N PHE A 173 -0.85 11.71 -29.86
CA PHE A 173 -0.18 12.73 -29.06
C PHE A 173 -1.16 13.76 -28.53
N ARG A 174 -2.16 14.20 -29.31
CA ARG A 174 -3.16 15.17 -28.85
C ARG A 174 -3.97 14.62 -27.69
N GLN A 175 -4.39 13.37 -27.74
CA GLN A 175 -5.14 12.74 -26.65
C GLN A 175 -4.29 12.68 -25.39
N PHE A 176 -3.06 12.17 -25.48
CA PHE A 176 -2.15 12.10 -24.33
C PHE A 176 -1.85 13.49 -23.76
N ASN A 177 -1.59 14.47 -24.63
CA ASN A 177 -1.38 15.86 -24.20
C ASN A 177 -2.61 16.45 -23.49
N ALA A 178 -3.83 16.14 -23.97
CA ALA A 178 -5.06 16.59 -23.31
C ALA A 178 -5.18 16.04 -21.88
N GLU A 179 -4.87 14.73 -21.68
CA GLU A 179 -4.88 14.12 -20.34
C GLU A 179 -3.79 14.73 -19.42
N ILE A 180 -2.61 15.02 -19.96
CA ILE A 180 -1.56 15.75 -19.20
C ILE A 180 -2.05 17.13 -18.76
N GLN A 181 -2.69 17.88 -19.66
CA GLN A 181 -3.18 19.21 -19.33
C GLN A 181 -4.34 19.16 -18.32
N ALA A 182 -5.22 18.17 -18.43
CA ALA A 182 -6.28 17.93 -17.45
C ALA A 182 -5.68 17.61 -16.07
N TYR A 183 -4.75 16.66 -15.98
CA TYR A 183 -4.06 16.34 -14.73
C TYR A 183 -3.34 17.56 -14.15
N LYS A 184 -2.58 18.32 -14.97
CA LYS A 184 -1.92 19.56 -14.54
C LYS A 184 -2.90 20.54 -13.92
N THR A 185 -4.05 20.75 -14.57
CA THR A 185 -5.07 21.70 -14.09
C THR A 185 -5.61 21.28 -12.72
N PHE A 186 -5.91 19.99 -12.55
CA PHE A 186 -6.36 19.45 -11.26
C PHE A 186 -5.26 19.47 -10.20
N ALA A 187 -4.02 19.14 -10.57
CA ALA A 187 -2.87 19.18 -9.67
C ALA A 187 -2.62 20.59 -9.14
N LEU A 188 -2.61 21.61 -10.02
CA LEU A 188 -2.45 23.01 -9.62
C LEU A 188 -3.58 23.46 -8.70
N LYS A 189 -4.83 23.12 -9.04
CA LYS A 189 -5.99 23.45 -8.20
C LYS A 189 -5.95 22.74 -6.86
N CYS A 190 -5.44 21.51 -6.80
CA CYS A 190 -5.19 20.77 -5.57
C CYS A 190 -4.17 21.52 -4.69
N CYS A 191 -3.02 21.87 -5.26
CA CYS A 191 -2.01 22.67 -4.55
C CYS A 191 -2.59 23.99 -4.03
N ASP A 192 -3.31 24.74 -4.86
CA ASP A 192 -3.91 26.01 -4.48
C ASP A 192 -4.93 25.88 -3.32
N THR A 193 -5.70 24.80 -3.33
CA THR A 193 -6.69 24.52 -2.27
C THR A 193 -6.03 24.20 -0.93
N TYR A 194 -4.92 23.46 -0.93
CA TYR A 194 -4.30 22.95 0.30
C TYR A 194 -3.08 23.73 0.77
N GLN A 195 -2.45 24.54 -0.09
CA GLN A 195 -1.20 25.24 0.22
C GLN A 195 -1.32 26.18 1.44
N ASN A 196 -2.41 26.94 1.57
CA ASN A 196 -2.56 27.90 2.65
C ASN A 196 -2.59 27.22 4.03
N GLY A 197 -3.33 26.12 4.17
CA GLY A 197 -3.35 25.32 5.40
C GLY A 197 -1.99 24.69 5.70
N MET A 198 -1.32 24.15 4.68
CA MET A 198 0.01 23.56 4.83
C MET A 198 1.09 24.59 5.18
N ILE A 199 1.04 25.78 4.55
CA ILE A 199 1.95 26.89 4.87
C ILE A 199 1.71 27.36 6.31
N ALA A 200 0.45 27.61 6.70
CA ALA A 200 0.12 28.04 8.06
C ALA A 200 0.59 27.04 9.09
N PHE A 201 0.32 25.73 8.87
CA PHE A 201 0.78 24.65 9.73
C PHE A 201 2.30 24.64 9.87
N THR A 202 3.02 24.70 8.75
CA THR A 202 4.48 24.67 8.72
C THR A 202 5.08 25.89 9.42
N VAL A 203 4.57 27.07 9.12
CA VAL A 203 5.06 28.32 9.70
C VAL A 203 4.79 28.38 11.20
N LEU A 204 3.59 28.03 11.65
CA LEU A 204 3.26 28.05 13.09
C LEU A 204 4.11 27.07 13.89
N LEU A 205 4.27 25.84 13.43
CA LEU A 205 5.11 24.85 14.09
C LEU A 205 6.60 25.24 14.07
N GLY A 206 7.10 25.74 12.94
CA GLY A 206 8.48 26.19 12.83
C GLY A 206 8.79 27.47 13.62
N SER A 207 7.76 28.30 13.87
CA SER A 207 7.87 29.57 14.61
C SER A 207 7.50 29.44 16.08
N MET A 208 7.49 28.25 16.66
CA MET A 208 7.05 28.01 18.06
C MET A 208 7.77 28.90 19.05
N VAL A 209 9.06 29.17 18.86
CA VAL A 209 9.85 30.09 19.68
C VAL A 209 9.24 31.48 19.76
N THR A 210 8.68 31.98 18.68
CA THR A 210 8.06 33.32 18.63
C THR A 210 6.90 33.47 19.62
N PHE A 211 6.21 32.37 19.95
CA PHE A 211 5.13 32.37 20.94
C PHE A 211 5.65 32.12 22.35
N ILE A 212 6.70 31.34 22.53
CA ILE A 212 7.33 31.03 23.82
C ILE A 212 8.02 32.27 24.39
N LEU A 213 8.69 33.07 23.54
CA LEU A 213 9.48 34.23 23.96
C LEU A 213 8.67 35.26 24.78
N PRO A 214 7.53 35.82 24.28
CA PRO A 214 6.81 36.85 24.99
C PRO A 214 6.22 36.34 26.35
N VAL A 215 5.71 35.09 26.35
CA VAL A 215 5.15 34.51 27.57
C VAL A 215 6.22 34.28 28.64
N GLY A 216 7.38 33.78 28.23
CA GLY A 216 8.51 33.63 29.13
C GLY A 216 9.03 34.98 29.70
N ILE A 217 9.06 36.04 28.87
CA ILE A 217 9.41 37.41 29.34
C ILE A 217 8.42 37.88 30.40
N LEU A 218 7.11 37.70 30.17
CA LEU A 218 6.07 38.09 31.13
C LEU A 218 6.20 37.31 32.45
N LEU A 219 6.49 36.02 32.38
CA LEU A 219 6.69 35.19 33.57
C LEU A 219 7.93 35.62 34.39
N ILE A 220 9.03 35.93 33.68
CA ILE A 220 10.28 36.41 34.32
C ILE A 220 10.08 37.81 34.93
N GLN A 221 9.32 38.70 34.28
CA GLN A 221 8.99 40.00 34.84
C GLN A 221 8.24 39.90 36.17
N GLY A 222 7.39 38.88 36.32
CA GLY A 222 6.71 38.58 37.58
C GLY A 222 7.62 38.05 38.69
N ASN A 223 8.77 37.46 38.37
CA ASN A 223 9.75 36.89 39.27
C ASN A 223 11.21 37.10 38.80
N PRO A 224 11.71 38.35 38.81
CA PRO A 224 12.97 38.71 38.13
C PRO A 224 14.22 38.05 38.69
N GLN A 225 14.18 37.56 39.93
CA GLN A 225 15.33 36.93 40.60
C GLN A 225 15.35 35.39 40.48
N SER A 226 14.36 34.77 39.85
CA SER A 226 14.29 33.31 39.69
C SER A 226 15.17 32.81 38.57
N LEU A 227 16.38 32.39 38.89
CA LEU A 227 17.31 31.74 37.95
C LEU A 227 16.73 30.42 37.42
N ALA A 228 15.95 29.71 38.27
CA ALA A 228 15.28 28.48 37.87
C ALA A 228 14.26 28.72 36.74
N LEU A 229 13.45 29.79 36.84
CA LEU A 229 12.47 30.12 35.80
C LEU A 229 13.16 30.50 34.48
N ALA A 230 14.27 31.24 34.54
CA ALA A 230 15.05 31.59 33.37
C ALA A 230 15.64 30.34 32.70
N ALA A 231 16.13 29.35 33.47
CA ALA A 231 16.63 28.08 32.96
C ALA A 231 15.50 27.24 32.28
N VAL A 232 14.31 27.18 32.91
CA VAL A 232 13.12 26.51 32.33
C VAL A 232 12.72 27.20 31.03
N TRP A 233 12.66 28.51 30.97
CA TRP A 233 12.34 29.24 29.77
C TRP A 233 13.34 28.98 28.62
N LEU A 234 14.65 28.98 28.93
CA LEU A 234 15.69 28.62 27.97
C LEU A 234 15.51 27.18 27.47
N PHE A 235 15.16 26.27 28.35
CA PHE A 235 14.85 24.88 27.97
C PHE A 235 13.69 24.80 26.96
N PHE A 236 12.60 25.55 27.20
CA PHE A 236 11.47 25.58 26.23
C PHE A 236 11.86 26.21 24.89
N ILE A 237 12.72 27.22 24.86
CA ILE A 237 13.23 27.83 23.62
C ILE A 237 14.00 26.79 22.79
N ILE A 238 14.81 25.97 23.44
CA ILE A 238 15.64 24.94 22.76
C ILE A 238 14.80 23.72 22.37
N MET A 239 13.98 23.20 23.28
CA MET A 239 13.28 21.95 23.12
C MET A 239 11.90 22.09 22.47
N GLY A 240 11.24 23.25 22.58
CA GLY A 240 9.92 23.49 22.03
C GLY A 240 9.83 23.23 20.51
N PRO A 241 10.74 23.78 19.69
CA PRO A 241 10.76 23.48 18.27
C PRO A 241 10.96 22.00 17.94
N GLY A 242 11.58 21.23 18.85
CA GLY A 242 11.77 19.78 18.70
C GLY A 242 10.47 18.98 18.55
N VAL A 243 9.34 19.53 19.07
CA VAL A 243 8.00 18.92 18.90
C VAL A 243 7.53 18.94 17.45
N ALA A 244 8.02 19.87 16.64
CA ALA A 244 7.58 20.01 15.25
C ALA A 244 7.92 18.78 14.38
N SER A 245 9.12 18.22 14.53
CA SER A 245 9.60 17.09 13.71
C SER A 245 8.70 15.85 13.79
N PRO A 246 8.38 15.31 14.99
CA PRO A 246 7.44 14.17 15.08
C PRO A 246 6.03 14.52 14.55
N ILE A 247 5.57 15.73 14.75
CA ILE A 247 4.26 16.17 14.26
C ILE A 247 4.22 16.22 12.72
N TYR A 248 5.29 16.70 12.07
CA TYR A 248 5.41 16.64 10.60
C TYR A 248 5.34 15.20 10.09
N LYS A 249 6.05 14.29 10.71
CA LYS A 249 5.99 12.87 10.33
C LYS A 249 4.56 12.32 10.36
N LEU A 250 3.80 12.64 11.41
CA LEU A 250 2.41 12.21 11.55
C LEU A 250 1.52 12.68 10.38
N THR A 251 1.74 13.89 9.88
CA THR A 251 0.96 14.46 8.79
C THR A 251 1.15 13.68 7.47
N PHE A 252 2.34 13.13 7.24
CA PHE A 252 2.67 12.38 6.01
C PHE A 252 2.39 10.87 6.10
N LEU A 253 2.16 10.31 7.30
CA LEU A 253 1.87 8.88 7.47
C LEU A 253 0.57 8.44 6.77
N GLY A 254 -0.42 9.31 6.66
CA GLY A 254 -1.72 8.99 6.05
C GLY A 254 -1.72 8.84 4.53
N GLY A 255 -0.69 9.33 3.83
CA GLY A 255 -0.63 9.30 2.36
C GLY A 255 -0.40 7.92 1.75
N ASN A 256 0.30 7.03 2.46
CA ASN A 256 0.72 5.72 1.93
C ASN A 256 -0.27 4.59 2.24
N THR A 257 -1.24 4.80 3.12
CA THR A 257 -2.15 3.74 3.59
C THR A 257 -3.05 3.19 2.47
N LYS A 258 -3.55 4.02 1.56
CA LYS A 258 -4.38 3.57 0.43
C LYS A 258 -3.67 2.61 -0.51
N GLU A 259 -2.41 2.88 -0.84
CA GLU A 259 -1.63 2.00 -1.70
C GLU A 259 -1.35 0.64 -1.06
N ILE A 260 -1.21 0.62 0.26
CA ILE A 260 -1.01 -0.60 1.05
C ILE A 260 -2.32 -1.39 1.07
N ASP A 261 -3.45 -0.74 1.36
CA ASP A 261 -4.78 -1.36 1.36
C ASP A 261 -5.12 -2.00 0.00
N GLU A 262 -4.84 -1.29 -1.11
CA GLU A 262 -5.00 -1.85 -2.45
C GLU A 262 -4.06 -3.04 -2.71
N GLY A 263 -2.81 -2.97 -2.22
CA GLY A 263 -1.85 -4.05 -2.32
C GLY A 263 -2.32 -5.30 -1.58
N VAL A 264 -2.77 -5.15 -0.34
CA VAL A 264 -3.34 -6.21 0.49
C VAL A 264 -4.59 -6.80 -0.16
N ALA A 265 -5.52 -5.95 -0.61
CA ALA A 265 -6.73 -6.42 -1.29
C ALA A 265 -6.46 -7.23 -2.57
N ARG A 266 -5.34 -6.99 -3.26
CA ARG A 266 -4.92 -7.80 -4.41
C ARG A 266 -4.35 -9.15 -3.99
N ILE A 267 -3.61 -9.19 -2.89
CA ILE A 267 -3.08 -10.42 -2.32
C ILE A 267 -4.24 -11.30 -1.83
N ASP A 268 -5.18 -10.72 -1.10
CA ASP A 268 -6.37 -11.42 -0.58
C ASP A 268 -7.20 -12.00 -1.71
N ARG A 269 -7.44 -11.24 -2.79
CA ARG A 269 -8.15 -11.74 -3.97
C ARG A 269 -7.52 -12.99 -4.60
N ILE A 270 -6.20 -13.14 -4.53
CA ILE A 270 -5.52 -14.36 -5.00
C ILE A 270 -5.71 -15.49 -3.99
N LEU A 271 -5.52 -15.21 -2.70
CA LEU A 271 -5.61 -16.20 -1.61
C LEU A 271 -7.04 -16.70 -1.36
N GLU A 272 -8.06 -15.92 -1.69
CA GLU A 272 -9.48 -16.30 -1.60
C GLU A 272 -9.93 -17.23 -2.73
N LYS A 273 -9.16 -17.32 -3.83
CA LYS A 273 -9.49 -18.25 -4.93
C LYS A 273 -9.35 -19.68 -4.43
N LYS A 274 -10.38 -20.48 -4.68
CA LYS A 274 -10.38 -21.88 -4.27
C LYS A 274 -9.34 -22.67 -5.08
N PRO A 275 -8.44 -23.42 -4.41
CA PRO A 275 -7.56 -24.37 -5.08
C PRO A 275 -8.34 -25.44 -5.83
N VAL A 276 -7.72 -26.04 -6.83
CA VAL A 276 -8.27 -27.24 -7.45
C VAL A 276 -8.24 -28.37 -6.41
N PRO A 277 -9.37 -29.03 -6.12
CA PRO A 277 -9.38 -30.14 -5.18
C PRO A 277 -8.50 -31.28 -5.67
N GLU A 278 -7.56 -31.72 -4.85
CA GLU A 278 -6.74 -32.90 -5.10
C GLU A 278 -7.36 -34.10 -4.38
N PRO A 279 -7.42 -35.30 -5.01
CA PRO A 279 -7.91 -36.49 -4.36
C PRO A 279 -6.93 -36.97 -3.28
N GLU A 280 -7.45 -37.41 -2.13
CA GLU A 280 -6.61 -37.99 -1.06
C GLU A 280 -5.96 -39.29 -1.50
N HIS A 281 -6.63 -40.03 -2.37
CA HIS A 281 -6.15 -41.34 -2.93
C HIS A 281 -6.29 -41.27 -4.45
N PRO A 282 -5.25 -40.84 -5.20
CA PRO A 282 -5.31 -40.74 -6.66
C PRO A 282 -5.41 -42.13 -7.27
N GLU A 283 -6.32 -42.28 -8.23
CA GLU A 283 -6.51 -43.51 -9.02
C GLU A 283 -5.66 -43.48 -10.29
N VAL A 284 -5.09 -44.61 -10.65
CA VAL A 284 -4.31 -44.71 -11.90
C VAL A 284 -5.18 -45.30 -13.00
N PRO A 285 -5.39 -44.59 -14.12
CA PRO A 285 -6.14 -45.13 -15.25
C PRO A 285 -5.49 -46.38 -15.85
N GLN A 286 -6.29 -47.38 -16.20
CA GLN A 286 -5.78 -48.61 -16.85
C GLN A 286 -5.66 -48.48 -18.37
N SER A 287 -6.27 -47.48 -18.97
CA SER A 287 -6.18 -47.14 -20.38
C SER A 287 -6.18 -45.62 -20.57
N TYR A 288 -5.88 -45.15 -21.79
CA TYR A 288 -5.85 -43.74 -22.14
C TYR A 288 -7.03 -43.30 -23.04
N GLU A 289 -8.12 -44.09 -23.02
CA GLU A 289 -9.37 -43.70 -23.65
C GLU A 289 -9.96 -42.50 -22.90
N VAL A 290 -10.37 -41.45 -23.64
CA VAL A 290 -10.98 -40.26 -23.05
C VAL A 290 -12.48 -40.26 -23.38
N GLU A 291 -13.30 -40.17 -22.34
CA GLU A 291 -14.76 -40.16 -22.45
C GLU A 291 -15.34 -38.88 -21.82
N PHE A 292 -16.17 -38.17 -22.59
CA PHE A 292 -16.98 -37.05 -22.11
C PHE A 292 -18.41 -37.52 -21.92
N ARG A 293 -18.97 -37.36 -20.71
CA ARG A 293 -20.34 -37.73 -20.37
C ARG A 293 -21.12 -36.50 -19.94
N HIS A 294 -22.04 -36.06 -20.80
CA HIS A 294 -22.93 -34.93 -20.53
C HIS A 294 -22.22 -33.68 -20.01
N VAL A 295 -21.08 -33.33 -20.60
CA VAL A 295 -20.25 -32.25 -20.14
C VAL A 295 -20.79 -30.90 -20.56
N SER A 296 -21.11 -30.04 -19.57
CA SER A 296 -21.39 -28.62 -19.78
C SER A 296 -20.37 -27.76 -19.05
N PHE A 297 -19.96 -26.68 -19.70
CA PHE A 297 -18.92 -25.81 -19.14
C PHE A 297 -19.08 -24.35 -19.62
N SER A 298 -18.90 -23.40 -18.69
CA SER A 298 -18.90 -21.97 -18.95
C SER A 298 -17.61 -21.31 -18.44
N TYR A 299 -17.08 -20.37 -19.20
CA TYR A 299 -16.00 -19.50 -18.71
C TYR A 299 -16.59 -18.39 -17.83
N GLU A 300 -16.04 -18.22 -16.63
CA GLU A 300 -16.32 -17.04 -15.80
C GLU A 300 -15.38 -15.91 -16.17
N ASN A 301 -15.92 -14.77 -16.58
CA ASN A 301 -15.14 -13.54 -16.66
C ASN A 301 -15.16 -12.87 -15.28
N THR A 302 -14.07 -13.03 -14.54
CA THR A 302 -13.95 -12.58 -13.15
C THR A 302 -14.03 -11.04 -13.01
N GLU A 303 -13.70 -10.28 -14.07
CA GLU A 303 -13.73 -8.80 -14.05
C GLU A 303 -15.14 -8.24 -14.30
N GLN A 304 -15.96 -8.96 -15.07
CA GLN A 304 -17.28 -8.50 -15.47
C GLN A 304 -18.43 -9.27 -14.81
N GLY A 305 -18.14 -10.35 -14.08
CA GLY A 305 -19.15 -11.22 -13.48
C GLY A 305 -20.04 -11.93 -14.51
N THR A 306 -19.63 -11.96 -15.79
CA THR A 306 -20.39 -12.59 -16.87
C THR A 306 -19.91 -14.01 -17.10
N ARG A 307 -20.85 -14.92 -17.33
CA ARG A 307 -20.59 -16.31 -17.74
C ARG A 307 -20.82 -16.46 -19.23
N THR A 308 -19.86 -17.08 -19.90
CA THR A 308 -19.97 -17.40 -21.33
C THR A 308 -19.98 -18.91 -21.46
N GLU A 309 -21.14 -19.48 -21.84
CA GLU A 309 -21.28 -20.90 -22.07
C GLU A 309 -20.42 -21.32 -23.29
N ALA A 310 -19.54 -22.31 -23.08
CA ALA A 310 -18.61 -22.80 -24.09
C ALA A 310 -18.93 -24.22 -24.54
N LEU A 311 -19.48 -25.06 -23.67
CA LEU A 311 -19.92 -26.42 -23.96
C LEU A 311 -21.29 -26.68 -23.34
N ARG A 312 -22.16 -27.38 -24.08
CA ARG A 312 -23.49 -27.77 -23.64
C ARG A 312 -23.72 -29.25 -23.98
N ASP A 313 -23.89 -30.07 -22.91
CA ASP A 313 -24.26 -31.49 -23.00
C ASP A 313 -23.42 -32.28 -23.99
N VAL A 314 -22.09 -32.15 -23.95
CA VAL A 314 -21.16 -32.77 -24.86
C VAL A 314 -20.88 -34.20 -24.44
N CYS A 315 -21.15 -35.16 -25.38
CA CYS A 315 -20.88 -36.58 -25.19
C CYS A 315 -20.06 -37.11 -26.37
N PHE A 316 -18.89 -37.71 -26.12
CA PHE A 316 -18.11 -38.46 -27.11
C PHE A 316 -17.06 -39.31 -26.42
N THR A 317 -16.53 -40.30 -27.17
CA THR A 317 -15.42 -41.13 -26.73
C THR A 317 -14.28 -41.03 -27.76
N ALA A 318 -13.06 -40.81 -27.26
CA ALA A 318 -11.83 -40.82 -28.01
C ALA A 318 -11.02 -42.08 -27.65
N PRO A 319 -11.05 -43.13 -28.48
CA PRO A 319 -10.42 -44.42 -28.18
C PRO A 319 -8.88 -44.31 -28.11
N GLN A 320 -8.29 -45.07 -27.22
CA GLN A 320 -6.82 -45.17 -27.12
C GLN A 320 -6.21 -45.69 -28.44
N GLY A 321 -5.09 -45.10 -28.85
CA GLY A 321 -4.32 -45.52 -30.01
C GLY A 321 -4.92 -45.11 -31.38
N ARG A 322 -5.97 -44.26 -31.37
CA ARG A 322 -6.59 -43.68 -32.58
C ARG A 322 -6.50 -42.16 -32.54
N ILE A 323 -6.55 -41.55 -33.71
CA ILE A 323 -6.65 -40.11 -33.88
C ILE A 323 -8.14 -39.73 -33.91
N THR A 324 -8.57 -38.91 -32.98
CA THR A 324 -9.91 -38.30 -32.92
C THR A 324 -9.80 -36.84 -33.30
N ALA A 325 -10.50 -36.41 -34.36
CA ALA A 325 -10.51 -35.01 -34.80
C ALA A 325 -11.76 -34.28 -34.33
N LEU A 326 -11.60 -33.17 -33.66
CA LEU A 326 -12.67 -32.23 -33.32
C LEU A 326 -12.82 -31.21 -34.42
N VAL A 327 -13.95 -31.24 -35.15
CA VAL A 327 -14.24 -30.35 -36.27
C VAL A 327 -15.42 -29.43 -35.99
N GLY A 328 -15.41 -28.23 -36.52
CA GLY A 328 -16.48 -27.24 -36.34
C GLY A 328 -16.02 -25.82 -36.60
N PRO A 329 -16.93 -24.83 -36.65
CA PRO A 329 -16.60 -23.42 -36.87
C PRO A 329 -15.77 -22.82 -35.72
N SER A 330 -15.20 -21.63 -35.94
CA SER A 330 -14.52 -20.90 -34.88
C SER A 330 -15.51 -20.58 -33.72
N GLY A 331 -15.07 -20.77 -32.46
CA GLY A 331 -15.93 -20.57 -31.31
C GLY A 331 -16.80 -21.76 -30.88
N SER A 332 -16.77 -22.91 -31.59
CA SER A 332 -17.58 -24.11 -31.27
C SER A 332 -17.08 -24.94 -30.08
N GLY A 333 -16.17 -24.43 -29.24
CA GLY A 333 -15.73 -25.12 -28.04
C GLY A 333 -14.60 -26.15 -28.20
N LYS A 334 -13.99 -26.33 -29.40
CA LYS A 334 -12.93 -27.32 -29.64
C LYS A 334 -11.72 -27.17 -28.69
N SER A 335 -11.22 -25.94 -28.55
CA SER A 335 -10.11 -25.65 -27.64
C SER A 335 -10.53 -25.83 -26.17
N THR A 336 -11.80 -25.60 -25.85
CA THR A 336 -12.34 -25.84 -24.53
C THR A 336 -12.29 -27.33 -24.17
N VAL A 337 -12.76 -28.20 -25.12
CA VAL A 337 -12.66 -29.67 -24.92
C VAL A 337 -11.21 -30.10 -24.68
N ALA A 338 -10.27 -29.62 -25.52
CA ALA A 338 -8.85 -29.95 -25.35
C ALA A 338 -8.26 -29.47 -24.02
N ASN A 339 -8.71 -28.32 -23.53
CA ASN A 339 -8.23 -27.75 -22.27
C ASN A 339 -8.87 -28.37 -21.02
N LEU A 340 -10.03 -29.02 -21.14
CA LEU A 340 -10.67 -29.71 -20.04
C LEU A 340 -10.08 -31.08 -19.77
N ILE A 341 -9.49 -31.76 -20.77
CA ILE A 341 -8.84 -33.07 -20.61
C ILE A 341 -7.70 -33.01 -19.56
N PRO A 342 -6.74 -32.05 -19.62
CA PRO A 342 -5.70 -31.91 -18.61
C PRO A 342 -6.19 -31.20 -17.33
N ARG A 343 -7.51 -31.08 -17.15
CA ARG A 343 -8.13 -30.47 -15.99
C ARG A 343 -7.68 -29.01 -15.72
N PHE A 344 -7.54 -28.19 -16.77
CA PHE A 344 -7.25 -26.76 -16.60
C PHE A 344 -8.40 -26.03 -15.91
N TRP A 345 -9.62 -26.56 -16.04
CA TRP A 345 -10.84 -26.18 -15.34
C TRP A 345 -11.62 -27.42 -14.92
N ASP A 346 -12.33 -27.36 -13.85
CA ASP A 346 -13.32 -28.40 -13.49
C ASP A 346 -14.63 -28.13 -14.26
N VAL A 347 -15.26 -29.21 -14.70
CA VAL A 347 -16.57 -29.15 -15.38
C VAL A 347 -17.68 -28.84 -14.37
N GLU A 348 -18.69 -28.07 -14.79
CA GLU A 348 -19.84 -27.70 -13.95
C GLU A 348 -20.86 -28.84 -13.89
N GLN A 349 -21.10 -29.49 -15.04
CA GLN A 349 -22.01 -30.63 -15.15
C GLN A 349 -21.36 -31.73 -15.98
N GLY A 350 -21.75 -32.96 -15.69
CA GLY A 350 -21.18 -34.12 -16.34
C GLY A 350 -19.83 -34.54 -15.76
N GLU A 351 -19.14 -35.42 -16.45
CA GLU A 351 -17.84 -35.94 -16.04
C GLU A 351 -16.95 -36.23 -17.27
N ILE A 352 -15.64 -36.15 -17.03
CA ILE A 352 -14.63 -36.53 -18.00
C ILE A 352 -13.85 -37.69 -17.39
N LEU A 353 -13.73 -38.78 -18.14
CA LEU A 353 -13.07 -39.99 -17.71
C LEU A 353 -11.83 -40.24 -18.59
N ILE A 354 -10.78 -40.75 -17.96
CA ILE A 354 -9.61 -41.29 -18.67
C ILE A 354 -9.46 -42.75 -18.21
N GLY A 355 -9.60 -43.68 -19.17
CA GLY A 355 -9.55 -45.10 -18.86
C GLY A 355 -10.58 -45.57 -17.82
N GLY A 356 -11.76 -44.96 -17.82
CA GLY A 356 -12.84 -45.21 -16.86
C GLY A 356 -12.70 -44.49 -15.51
N VAL A 357 -11.60 -43.78 -15.24
CA VAL A 357 -11.40 -43.02 -14.00
C VAL A 357 -11.72 -41.55 -14.25
N ASN A 358 -12.49 -40.95 -13.34
CA ASN A 358 -12.80 -39.52 -13.43
C ASN A 358 -11.53 -38.69 -13.25
N ILE A 359 -11.32 -37.68 -14.11
CA ILE A 359 -10.14 -36.79 -14.04
C ILE A 359 -9.99 -36.07 -12.70
N LYS A 360 -11.04 -35.99 -11.90
CA LYS A 360 -10.99 -35.43 -10.53
C LYS A 360 -10.30 -36.37 -9.53
N ASN A 361 -10.22 -37.65 -9.87
CA ASN A 361 -9.66 -38.69 -9.01
C ASN A 361 -8.27 -39.17 -9.45
N ILE A 362 -7.73 -38.61 -10.54
CA ILE A 362 -6.41 -38.95 -11.08
C ILE A 362 -5.31 -38.13 -10.41
#